data_21bc4c93e87453d2dccb9e6908ff4705
#
_entry.id   21bc4c93e87453d2dccb9e6908ff4705
#
_cell.length_a   1.000
_cell.length_b   1.000
_cell.length_c   1.000
_cell.angle_alpha   90.00
_cell.angle_beta   90.00
_cell.angle_gamma   90.00
#
_symmetry.space_group_name_H-M   'P 1'
#
loop_
_entity.id
_entity.type
_entity.pdbx_description
1 polymer ?
#
loop_
_entity_poly.entity_id
_entity_poly.type
_entity_poly.pdbx_seq_one_letter_code
_entity_poly.pdbx_strand_id
1 'polypeptide(L)'
;MLLQRVITAVVLLIIIIGALLISPLAFTAVAAIAIGCCFWEWLRICKWNNGVAMVCGVLLAAFLFFLEYVSPAALQTIQSGNGLMIITAVATVLWAVITAVIFTRRASGWMVPKGIGALLAWIFVPAAWFSLCLLYTSPSPRD
;
A
#
# COMPACT_ATOMS: atom_id res chain seq x y z
N MET A 1 -3.77 -6.87 25.23
CA MET A 1 -4.07 -6.42 23.86
C MET A 1 -3.12 -5.30 23.35
N LEU A 2 -2.79 -4.29 24.17
CA LEU A 2 -1.86 -3.21 23.75
C LEU A 2 -0.43 -3.74 23.53
N LEU A 3 0.08 -4.55 24.46
CA LEU A 3 1.42 -5.14 24.40
C LEU A 3 1.67 -5.95 23.11
N GLN A 4 0.70 -6.75 22.68
CA GLN A 4 0.81 -7.52 21.44
C GLN A 4 0.95 -6.62 20.20
N ARG A 5 0.23 -5.50 20.16
CA ARG A 5 0.32 -4.53 19.06
C ARG A 5 1.68 -3.82 19.04
N VAL A 6 2.22 -3.50 20.21
CA VAL A 6 3.55 -2.92 20.33
C VAL A 6 4.62 -3.90 19.87
N ILE A 7 4.55 -5.15 20.30
CA ILE A 7 5.50 -6.19 19.88
C ILE A 7 5.47 -6.40 18.35
N THR A 8 4.28 -6.52 17.76
CA THR A 8 4.17 -6.69 16.30
C THR A 8 4.69 -5.48 15.55
N ALA A 9 4.44 -4.26 16.04
CA ALA A 9 4.96 -3.04 15.42
C ALA A 9 6.50 -2.97 15.48
N VAL A 10 7.10 -3.32 16.61
CA VAL A 10 8.57 -3.37 16.77
C VAL A 10 9.19 -4.44 15.87
N VAL A 11 8.58 -5.64 15.79
CA VAL A 11 9.07 -6.70 14.91
C VAL A 11 9.01 -6.27 13.44
N LEU A 12 7.90 -5.67 13.00
CA LEU A 12 7.79 -5.15 11.64
C LEU A 12 8.81 -4.06 11.35
N LEU A 13 9.05 -3.16 12.30
CA LEU A 13 10.05 -2.11 12.16
C LEU A 13 11.46 -2.71 11.98
N ILE A 14 11.82 -3.72 12.78
CA ILE A 14 13.11 -4.41 12.68
C ILE A 14 13.25 -5.09 11.30
N ILE A 15 12.19 -5.75 10.81
CA ILE A 15 12.19 -6.40 9.50
C ILE A 15 12.41 -5.36 8.38
N ILE A 16 11.72 -4.21 8.43
CA ILE A 16 11.84 -3.15 7.42
C ILE A 16 13.24 -2.55 7.44
N ILE A 17 13.77 -2.21 8.61
CA ILE A 17 15.13 -1.67 8.74
C ILE A 17 16.16 -2.70 8.27
N GLY A 18 16.02 -3.97 8.66
CA GLY A 18 16.88 -5.05 8.22
C GLY A 18 16.87 -5.21 6.69
N ALA A 19 15.70 -5.18 6.07
CA ALA A 19 15.57 -5.25 4.62
C ALA A 19 16.24 -4.07 3.90
N LEU A 20 16.11 -2.86 4.43
CA LEU A 20 16.78 -1.66 3.92
C LEU A 20 18.31 -1.76 3.96
N LEU A 21 18.86 -2.35 5.02
CA LEU A 21 20.29 -2.52 5.18
C LEU A 21 20.89 -3.63 4.31
N ILE A 22 20.08 -4.63 3.93
CA ILE A 22 20.55 -5.77 3.13
C ILE A 22 20.64 -5.39 1.65
N SER A 23 19.54 -4.95 1.05
CA SER A 23 19.51 -4.53 -0.36
C SER A 23 18.17 -3.85 -0.72
N PRO A 24 18.18 -3.02 -1.78
CA PRO A 24 16.94 -2.45 -2.36
C PRO A 24 15.91 -3.52 -2.71
N LEU A 25 16.36 -4.62 -3.29
CA LEU A 25 15.48 -5.72 -3.69
C LEU A 25 14.82 -6.40 -2.48
N ALA A 26 15.54 -6.56 -1.38
CA ALA A 26 14.99 -7.11 -0.15
C ALA A 26 13.90 -6.21 0.44
N PHE A 27 14.12 -4.89 0.42
CA PHE A 27 13.13 -3.91 0.84
C PHE A 27 11.88 -3.96 -0.04
N THR A 28 12.04 -3.99 -1.37
CA THR A 28 10.94 -4.10 -2.33
C THR A 28 10.11 -5.37 -2.09
N ALA A 29 10.77 -6.51 -1.83
CA ALA A 29 10.09 -7.77 -1.54
C ALA A 29 9.25 -7.67 -0.24
N VAL A 30 9.83 -7.16 0.84
CA VAL A 30 9.13 -6.99 2.13
C VAL A 30 7.96 -6.01 1.98
N ALA A 31 8.16 -4.91 1.27
CA ALA A 31 7.11 -3.93 1.01
C ALA A 31 5.97 -4.52 0.16
N ALA A 32 6.27 -5.28 -0.88
CA ALA A 32 5.27 -5.95 -1.71
C ALA A 32 4.43 -6.94 -0.90
N ILE A 33 5.06 -7.74 -0.04
CA ILE A 33 4.37 -8.68 0.86
C ILE A 33 3.46 -7.91 1.83
N ALA A 34 3.97 -6.85 2.47
CA ALA A 34 3.20 -6.05 3.40
C ALA A 34 1.96 -5.43 2.73
N ILE A 35 2.11 -4.89 1.53
CA ILE A 35 1.02 -4.32 0.74
C ILE A 35 0.00 -5.40 0.34
N GLY A 36 0.45 -6.58 -0.09
CA GLY A 36 -0.43 -7.70 -0.39
C GLY A 36 -1.24 -8.16 0.83
N CYS A 37 -0.63 -8.21 2.02
CA CYS A 37 -1.32 -8.49 3.28
C CYS A 37 -2.34 -7.41 3.63
N CYS A 38 -2.00 -6.14 3.48
CA CYS A 38 -2.93 -5.03 3.70
C CYS A 38 -4.13 -5.10 2.76
N PHE A 39 -3.89 -5.43 1.48
CA PHE A 39 -4.95 -5.60 0.50
C PHE A 39 -5.88 -6.77 0.83
N TRP A 40 -5.31 -7.90 1.20
CA TRP A 40 -6.08 -9.06 1.67
C TRP A 40 -6.96 -8.73 2.87
N GLU A 41 -6.40 -8.10 3.91
CA GLU A 41 -7.16 -7.70 5.10
C GLU A 41 -8.26 -6.69 4.77
N TRP A 42 -7.98 -5.73 3.88
CA TRP A 42 -8.97 -4.78 3.43
C TRP A 42 -10.17 -5.46 2.76
N LEU A 43 -9.92 -6.40 1.84
CA LEU A 43 -10.99 -7.16 1.20
C LEU A 43 -11.79 -7.99 2.21
N ARG A 44 -11.14 -8.54 3.24
CA ARG A 44 -11.84 -9.23 4.33
C ARG A 44 -12.76 -8.31 5.11
N ILE A 45 -12.32 -7.10 5.42
CA ILE A 45 -13.15 -6.07 6.06
C ILE A 45 -14.38 -5.75 5.20
N CYS A 46 -14.22 -5.73 3.87
CA CYS A 46 -15.30 -5.57 2.90
C CYS A 46 -16.17 -6.83 2.75
N LYS A 47 -16.02 -7.86 3.60
CA LYS A 47 -16.79 -9.11 3.61
C LYS A 47 -16.67 -9.93 2.31
N TRP A 48 -15.51 -9.87 1.64
CA TRP A 48 -15.18 -10.78 0.56
C TRP A 48 -14.83 -12.17 1.10
N ASN A 49 -14.96 -13.20 0.25
CA ASN A 49 -14.54 -14.55 0.61
C ASN A 49 -13.03 -14.56 0.92
N ASN A 50 -12.65 -15.21 2.04
CA ASN A 50 -11.28 -15.22 2.52
C ASN A 50 -10.29 -15.82 1.48
N GLY A 51 -10.68 -16.87 0.77
CA GLY A 51 -9.85 -17.48 -0.28
C GLY A 51 -9.62 -16.52 -1.45
N VAL A 52 -10.68 -15.86 -1.94
CA VAL A 52 -10.57 -14.88 -3.02
C VAL A 52 -9.73 -13.69 -2.60
N ALA A 53 -9.96 -13.16 -1.39
CA ALA A 53 -9.20 -12.03 -0.87
C ALA A 53 -7.71 -12.36 -0.75
N MET A 54 -7.36 -13.57 -0.27
CA MET A 54 -5.99 -14.02 -0.16
C MET A 54 -5.32 -14.16 -1.53
N VAL A 55 -5.99 -14.78 -2.51
CA VAL A 55 -5.46 -14.92 -3.88
C VAL A 55 -5.20 -13.54 -4.49
N CYS A 56 -6.15 -12.60 -4.35
CA CYS A 56 -5.98 -11.24 -4.85
C CYS A 56 -4.79 -10.51 -4.18
N GLY A 57 -4.60 -10.68 -2.88
CA GLY A 57 -3.47 -10.12 -2.15
C GLY A 57 -2.12 -10.66 -2.62
N VAL A 58 -2.02 -11.99 -2.80
CA VAL A 58 -0.81 -12.65 -3.30
C VAL A 58 -0.50 -12.22 -4.74
N LEU A 59 -1.51 -12.19 -5.62
CA LEU A 59 -1.34 -11.76 -7.01
C LEU A 59 -0.88 -10.31 -7.09
N LEU A 60 -1.45 -9.42 -6.26
CA LEU A 60 -1.02 -8.03 -6.20
C LEU A 60 0.43 -7.90 -5.74
N ALA A 61 0.82 -8.60 -4.67
CA ALA A 61 2.19 -8.60 -4.17
C ALA A 61 3.18 -9.09 -5.24
N ALA A 62 2.87 -10.19 -5.91
CA ALA A 62 3.69 -10.74 -6.98
C ALA A 62 3.79 -9.78 -8.17
N PHE A 63 2.69 -9.14 -8.54
CA PHE A 63 2.65 -8.17 -9.64
C PHE A 63 3.51 -6.92 -9.34
N LEU A 64 3.40 -6.37 -8.14
CA LEU A 64 4.18 -5.21 -7.73
C LEU A 64 5.69 -5.52 -7.68
N PHE A 65 6.05 -6.68 -7.13
CA PHE A 65 7.43 -7.14 -7.11
C PHE A 65 7.98 -7.36 -8.53
N PHE A 66 7.17 -7.97 -9.41
CA PHE A 66 7.54 -8.22 -10.79
C PHE A 66 7.74 -6.91 -11.58
N LEU A 67 6.87 -5.92 -11.36
CA LEU A 67 7.01 -4.60 -12.00
C LEU A 67 8.35 -3.94 -11.66
N GLU A 68 8.76 -3.97 -10.40
CA GLU A 68 10.03 -3.39 -9.95
C GLU A 68 11.23 -4.16 -10.52
N TYR A 69 11.13 -5.49 -10.57
CA TYR A 69 12.22 -6.35 -11.04
C TYR A 69 12.42 -6.27 -12.56
N VAL A 70 11.35 -6.24 -13.36
CA VAL A 70 11.42 -6.35 -14.83
C VAL A 70 11.49 -5.00 -15.51
N SER A 71 10.92 -3.96 -14.94
CA SER A 71 10.77 -2.66 -15.61
C SER A 71 11.16 -1.47 -14.73
N PRO A 72 12.38 -1.43 -14.18
CA PRO A 72 12.81 -0.29 -13.37
C PRO A 72 12.82 1.01 -14.18
N ALA A 73 13.15 0.95 -15.48
CA ALA A 73 13.15 2.11 -16.38
C ALA A 73 11.72 2.66 -16.63
N ALA A 74 10.72 1.79 -16.78
CA ALA A 74 9.34 2.21 -16.95
C ALA A 74 8.80 2.89 -15.69
N LEU A 75 9.14 2.36 -14.51
CA LEU A 75 8.80 2.99 -13.23
C LEU A 75 9.46 4.36 -13.07
N GLN A 76 10.74 4.51 -13.41
CA GLN A 76 11.42 5.81 -13.41
C GLN A 76 10.77 6.82 -14.33
N THR A 77 10.31 6.41 -15.51
CA THR A 77 9.59 7.28 -16.45
C THR A 77 8.25 7.74 -15.89
N ILE A 78 7.52 6.87 -15.20
CA ILE A 78 6.27 7.22 -14.51
C ILE A 78 6.57 8.16 -13.33
N GLN A 79 7.65 7.91 -12.60
CA GLN A 79 8.07 8.68 -11.44
C GLN A 79 8.62 10.07 -11.78
N SER A 80 9.28 10.22 -12.91
CA SER A 80 9.83 11.52 -13.37
C SER A 80 8.77 12.50 -13.91
N GLY A 81 7.54 12.01 -14.17
CA GLY A 81 6.45 12.82 -14.69
C GLY A 81 5.60 13.49 -13.60
N ASN A 82 5.02 14.65 -13.92
CA ASN A 82 4.02 15.31 -13.06
C ASN A 82 2.80 14.41 -12.76
N GLY A 83 2.59 13.35 -13.53
CA GLY A 83 1.49 12.40 -13.36
C GLY A 83 1.47 11.73 -11.99
N LEU A 84 2.62 11.35 -11.46
CA LEU A 84 2.69 10.69 -10.16
C LEU A 84 2.35 11.67 -9.01
N MET A 85 2.82 12.91 -9.10
CA MET A 85 2.47 13.95 -8.12
C MET A 85 0.95 14.20 -8.11
N ILE A 86 0.31 14.21 -9.27
CA ILE A 86 -1.14 14.36 -9.39
C ILE A 86 -1.86 13.13 -8.81
N ILE A 87 -1.43 11.91 -9.13
CA ILE A 87 -2.04 10.67 -8.62
C ILE A 87 -1.95 10.60 -7.10
N THR A 88 -0.79 10.90 -6.52
CA THR A 88 -0.60 10.89 -5.05
C THR A 88 -1.41 11.99 -4.37
N ALA A 89 -1.47 13.19 -4.95
CA ALA A 89 -2.30 14.28 -4.43
C ALA A 89 -3.79 13.92 -4.45
N VAL A 90 -4.29 13.39 -5.57
CA VAL A 90 -5.68 12.95 -5.71
C VAL A 90 -5.99 11.82 -4.72
N ALA A 91 -5.11 10.83 -4.58
CA ALA A 91 -5.27 9.74 -3.61
C ALA A 91 -5.33 10.26 -2.17
N THR A 92 -4.49 11.22 -1.81
CA THR A 92 -4.46 11.84 -0.48
C THR A 92 -5.75 12.60 -0.18
N VAL A 93 -6.24 13.40 -1.13
CA VAL A 93 -7.51 14.15 -0.99
C VAL A 93 -8.68 13.18 -0.87
N LEU A 94 -8.76 12.16 -1.72
CA LEU A 94 -9.77 11.11 -1.64
C LEU A 94 -9.74 10.41 -0.26
N TRP A 95 -8.56 10.09 0.24
CA TRP A 95 -8.39 9.46 1.54
C TRP A 95 -8.91 10.35 2.68
N ALA A 96 -8.57 11.64 2.66
CA ALA A 96 -9.05 12.62 3.63
C ALA A 96 -10.58 12.76 3.60
N VAL A 97 -11.18 12.83 2.41
CA VAL A 97 -12.63 12.91 2.23
C VAL A 97 -13.33 11.64 2.77
N ILE A 98 -12.82 10.46 2.42
CA ILE A 98 -13.39 9.18 2.88
C ILE A 98 -13.29 9.07 4.39
N THR A 99 -12.15 9.43 4.97
CA THR A 99 -11.95 9.43 6.42
C THR A 99 -12.93 10.37 7.11
N ALA A 100 -13.12 11.59 6.59
CA ALA A 100 -14.09 12.55 7.09
C ALA A 100 -15.53 12.02 7.00
N VAL A 101 -15.90 11.39 5.88
CA VAL A 101 -17.24 10.78 5.69
C VAL A 101 -17.46 9.62 6.66
N ILE A 102 -16.47 8.74 6.84
CA ILE A 102 -16.58 7.64 7.80
C ILE A 102 -16.71 8.18 9.22
N PHE A 103 -15.95 9.21 9.56
CA PHE A 103 -15.96 9.79 10.89
C PHE A 103 -17.32 10.46 11.20
N THR A 104 -17.88 11.20 10.24
CA THR A 104 -19.18 11.86 10.38
C THR A 104 -20.36 10.88 10.36
N ARG A 105 -20.25 9.76 9.61
CA ARG A 105 -21.32 8.75 9.47
C ARG A 105 -21.20 7.56 10.42
N ARG A 106 -20.17 7.50 11.25
CA ARG A 106 -19.96 6.42 12.22
C ARG A 106 -21.15 6.24 13.18
N ALA A 107 -21.86 7.31 13.45
CA ALA A 107 -23.08 7.28 14.28
C ALA A 107 -24.28 6.62 13.63
N SER A 108 -24.30 6.44 12.29
CA SER A 108 -25.46 5.94 11.53
C SER A 108 -25.36 4.46 11.12
N GLY A 109 -24.34 3.70 11.58
CA GLY A 109 -24.19 2.28 11.25
C GLY A 109 -23.94 2.00 9.76
N TRP A 110 -23.50 2.99 8.99
CA TRP A 110 -23.28 2.86 7.55
C TRP A 110 -22.12 1.91 7.25
N MET A 111 -22.42 0.83 6.52
CA MET A 111 -21.41 -0.09 6.01
C MET A 111 -21.03 0.27 4.58
N VAL A 112 -19.72 0.32 4.29
CA VAL A 112 -19.23 0.50 2.91
C VAL A 112 -19.67 -0.68 2.06
N PRO A 113 -20.37 -0.46 0.92
CA PRO A 113 -20.73 -1.54 0.01
C PRO A 113 -19.48 -2.28 -0.48
N LYS A 114 -19.59 -3.62 -0.63
CA LYS A 114 -18.47 -4.49 -1.02
C LYS A 114 -17.71 -4.01 -2.26
N GLY A 115 -18.45 -3.55 -3.28
CA GLY A 115 -17.88 -3.07 -4.53
C GLY A 115 -17.10 -1.76 -4.37
N ILE A 116 -17.65 -0.80 -3.64
CA ILE A 116 -16.99 0.48 -3.37
C ILE A 116 -15.73 0.25 -2.52
N GLY A 117 -15.81 -0.60 -1.51
CA GLY A 117 -14.66 -0.95 -0.70
C GLY A 117 -13.51 -1.58 -1.50
N ALA A 118 -13.82 -2.48 -2.44
CA ALA A 118 -12.84 -3.09 -3.32
C ALA A 118 -12.22 -2.06 -4.29
N LEU A 119 -13.02 -1.18 -4.88
CA LEU A 119 -12.51 -0.10 -5.76
C LEU A 119 -11.56 0.84 -5.01
N LEU A 120 -11.89 1.19 -3.77
CA LEU A 120 -11.02 2.01 -2.93
C LEU A 120 -9.68 1.32 -2.66
N ALA A 121 -9.68 0.01 -2.40
CA ALA A 121 -8.44 -0.75 -2.23
C ALA A 121 -7.56 -0.70 -3.48
N TRP A 122 -8.14 -0.85 -4.67
CA TRP A 122 -7.44 -0.77 -5.96
C TRP A 122 -6.84 0.61 -6.26
N ILE A 123 -7.36 1.66 -5.68
CA ILE A 123 -6.83 3.03 -5.83
C ILE A 123 -5.74 3.29 -4.79
N PHE A 124 -6.02 3.01 -3.51
CA PHE A 124 -5.12 3.41 -2.42
C PHE A 124 -3.89 2.52 -2.28
N VAL A 125 -4.01 1.24 -2.55
CA VAL A 125 -2.89 0.30 -2.36
C VAL A 125 -1.77 0.54 -3.39
N PRO A 126 -2.05 0.68 -4.71
CA PRO A 126 -1.03 1.08 -5.66
C PRO A 126 -0.47 2.49 -5.40
N ALA A 127 -1.31 3.45 -5.00
CA ALA A 127 -0.83 4.79 -4.66
C ALA A 127 0.18 4.77 -3.50
N ALA A 128 -0.07 3.96 -2.47
CA ALA A 128 0.88 3.75 -1.36
C ALA A 128 2.18 3.12 -1.85
N TRP A 129 2.13 2.12 -2.75
CA TRP A 129 3.31 1.52 -3.36
C TRP A 129 4.15 2.54 -4.10
N PHE A 130 3.55 3.29 -5.02
CA PHE A 130 4.27 4.31 -5.79
C PHE A 130 4.88 5.39 -4.90
N SER A 131 4.18 5.81 -3.85
CA SER A 131 4.71 6.77 -2.87
C SER A 131 5.92 6.23 -2.13
N LEU A 132 5.93 4.94 -1.81
CA LEU A 132 7.01 4.25 -1.12
C LEU A 132 8.23 4.08 -2.04
N CYS A 133 8.01 3.73 -3.30
CA CYS A 133 9.06 3.65 -4.32
C CYS A 133 9.71 5.02 -4.58
N LEU A 134 8.91 6.10 -4.63
CA LEU A 134 9.42 7.47 -4.76
C LEU A 134 10.34 7.87 -3.62
N LEU A 135 9.97 7.56 -2.39
CA LEU A 135 10.77 7.88 -1.21
C LEU A 135 12.14 7.21 -1.27
N TYR A 136 12.20 6.01 -1.85
CA TYR A 136 13.42 5.23 -1.93
C TYR A 136 14.32 5.59 -3.14
N THR A 137 13.72 6.01 -4.26
CA THR A 137 14.45 6.32 -5.51
C THR A 137 14.78 7.79 -5.69
N SER A 138 14.27 8.68 -4.83
CA SER A 138 14.61 10.10 -4.89
C SER A 138 16.10 10.31 -4.59
N PRO A 139 16.88 10.87 -5.52
CA PRO A 139 18.28 11.21 -5.26
C PRO A 139 18.35 12.17 -4.07
N SER A 140 19.23 11.86 -3.14
CA SER A 140 19.50 12.75 -2.01
C SER A 140 19.96 14.11 -2.54
N PRO A 141 19.44 15.24 -2.03
CA PRO A 141 19.91 16.56 -2.45
C PRO A 141 21.38 16.84 -2.03
N ARG A 142 22.12 15.84 -1.60
CA ARG A 142 23.52 15.92 -1.16
C ARG A 142 24.51 15.23 -2.10
N ASP A 143 24.05 14.67 -3.22
CA ASP A 143 24.94 14.15 -4.29
C ASP A 143 25.05 15.20 -5.47
#